data_87901343bed84acfc861a406de7bd2d2
#
_entry.id   87901343bed84acfc861a406de7bd2d2
#
_cell.length_a   1.000
_cell.length_b   1.000
_cell.length_c   1.000
_cell.angle_alpha   90.00
_cell.angle_beta   90.00
_cell.angle_gamma   90.00
#
_symmetry.space_group_name_H-M   'P 1'
#
loop_
_entity.id
_entity.type
_entity.pdbx_description
1 polymer ?
#
loop_
_entity_poly.entity_id
_entity_poly.type
_entity_poly.pdbx_seq_one_letter_code
_entity_poly.pdbx_strand_id
1 'polypeptide(L)'
;MLEYKDIEGYSVYCLQEDSTKPVRFHVRGENKGTDARVIMLKDGSTIVESHGSVPERILSEICKYMELGYNDFLQFWRNKFYLMRFVG
;
A
#
# COMPACT_ATOMS: atom_id res chain seq x y z
N MET A 1 -9.77 -8.72 -4.66
CA MET A 1 -8.50 -8.26 -4.09
C MET A 1 -7.41 -8.36 -5.14
N LEU A 2 -6.65 -7.30 -5.33
CA LEU A 2 -5.59 -7.22 -6.33
C LEU A 2 -4.23 -7.28 -5.62
N GLU A 3 -3.73 -8.49 -5.42
CA GLU A 3 -2.46 -8.69 -4.72
C GLU A 3 -1.29 -8.25 -5.57
N TYR A 4 -0.34 -7.57 -4.94
CA TYR A 4 0.89 -7.15 -5.60
C TYR A 4 2.06 -8.03 -5.20
N LYS A 5 2.42 -8.04 -3.92
CA LYS A 5 3.55 -8.84 -3.45
C LYS A 5 3.49 -9.04 -1.94
N ASP A 6 4.30 -9.97 -1.47
CA ASP A 6 4.50 -10.19 -0.04
C ASP A 6 5.79 -9.50 0.39
N ILE A 7 5.72 -8.80 1.51
CA ILE A 7 6.87 -8.14 2.12
C ILE A 7 6.88 -8.53 3.58
N GLU A 8 7.97 -9.14 4.04
CA GLU A 8 8.12 -9.56 5.45
C GLU A 8 6.97 -10.47 5.91
N GLY A 9 6.44 -11.29 5.01
CA GLY A 9 5.33 -12.17 5.34
C GLY A 9 3.96 -11.51 5.34
N TYR A 10 3.88 -10.26 4.92
CA TYR A 10 2.62 -9.52 4.83
C TYR A 10 2.27 -9.30 3.37
N SER A 11 0.99 -9.48 3.04
CA SER A 11 0.50 -9.26 1.68
C SER A 11 0.21 -7.78 1.46
N VAL A 12 0.75 -7.23 0.38
CA VAL A 12 0.46 -5.86 -0.05
C VAL A 12 -0.45 -5.96 -1.26
N TYR A 13 -1.59 -5.27 -1.19
CA TYR A 13 -2.64 -5.43 -2.21
C TYR A 13 -3.47 -4.16 -2.36
N CYS A 14 -4.30 -4.13 -3.41
CA CYS A 14 -5.30 -3.10 -3.61
C CYS A 14 -6.68 -3.72 -3.67
N LEU A 15 -7.71 -2.93 -3.42
CA LEU A 15 -9.09 -3.32 -3.62
C LEU A 15 -9.61 -2.63 -4.88
N GLN A 16 -10.55 -3.28 -5.56
CA GLN A 16 -11.13 -2.70 -6.78
C GLN A 16 -11.73 -1.33 -6.51
N GLU A 17 -12.33 -1.13 -5.36
CA GLU A 17 -12.93 0.15 -4.96
C GLU A 17 -11.90 1.25 -4.74
N ASP A 18 -10.61 0.91 -4.64
CA ASP A 18 -9.55 1.91 -4.50
C ASP A 18 -9.35 2.70 -5.79
N SER A 19 -9.89 2.24 -6.90
CA SER A 19 -9.74 2.89 -8.20
C SER A 19 -10.22 4.35 -8.20
N THR A 20 -11.13 4.70 -7.31
CA THR A 20 -11.68 6.05 -7.22
C THR A 20 -11.01 6.89 -6.14
N LYS A 21 -9.98 6.35 -5.49
CA LYS A 21 -9.29 6.98 -4.36
C LYS A 21 -7.86 7.33 -4.74
N PRO A 22 -7.21 8.20 -3.98
CA PRO A 22 -5.77 8.44 -4.17
C PRO A 22 -4.97 7.15 -3.99
N VAL A 23 -3.79 7.09 -4.62
CA VAL A 23 -2.94 5.90 -4.61
C VAL A 23 -2.73 5.40 -3.18
N ARG A 24 -3.05 4.14 -2.95
CA ARG A 24 -2.95 3.50 -1.63
C ARG A 24 -2.78 2.01 -1.77
N PHE A 25 -2.19 1.42 -0.75
CA PHE A 25 -2.05 -0.02 -0.67
C PHE A 25 -2.48 -0.50 0.71
N HIS A 26 -3.04 -1.69 0.75
CA HIS A 26 -3.43 -2.35 2.00
C HIS A 26 -2.37 -3.37 2.35
N VAL A 27 -2.17 -3.60 3.64
CA VAL A 27 -1.20 -4.56 4.14
C VAL A 27 -1.92 -5.53 5.07
N ARG A 28 -1.84 -6.81 4.77
CA ARG A 28 -2.50 -7.87 5.54
C ARG A 28 -1.49 -8.88 6.04
N GLY A 29 -1.52 -9.20 7.32
CA GLY A 29 -0.74 -10.27 7.89
C GLY A 29 -1.47 -11.60 7.80
N GLU A 30 -0.76 -12.68 8.14
CA GLU A 30 -1.35 -14.02 8.15
C GLU A 30 -2.37 -14.17 9.26
N ASN A 31 -2.14 -13.48 10.37
CA ASN A 31 -3.06 -13.53 11.50
C ASN A 31 -4.26 -12.67 11.24
N LYS A 32 -5.38 -13.04 11.81
CA LYS A 32 -6.60 -12.25 11.70
C LYS A 32 -6.41 -10.93 12.41
N GLY A 33 -6.96 -9.89 11.83
CA GLY A 33 -6.89 -8.55 12.38
C GLY A 33 -7.28 -7.54 11.32
N THR A 34 -7.14 -6.28 11.67
CA THR A 34 -7.45 -5.19 10.76
C THR A 34 -6.25 -4.90 9.86
N ASP A 35 -6.50 -4.81 8.56
CA ASP A 35 -5.45 -4.50 7.60
C ASP A 35 -4.98 -3.06 7.77
N ALA A 36 -3.70 -2.83 7.50
CA ALA A 36 -3.17 -1.48 7.47
C ALA A 36 -3.46 -0.84 6.12
N ARG A 37 -3.46 0.50 6.09
CA ARG A 37 -3.61 1.26 4.85
C ARG A 37 -2.48 2.27 4.77
N VAL A 38 -1.78 2.25 3.63
CA VAL A 38 -0.64 3.12 3.39
C VAL A 38 -0.91 3.91 2.11
N ILE A 39 -0.81 5.23 2.21
CA ILE A 39 -1.02 6.13 1.08
C ILE A 39 0.35 6.49 0.52
N MET A 40 0.49 6.44 -0.80
CA MET A 40 1.72 6.86 -1.47
C MET A 40 1.54 8.27 -1.99
N LEU A 41 2.50 9.13 -1.68
CA LEU A 41 2.44 10.53 -2.07
C LEU A 41 3.21 10.76 -3.36
N LYS A 42 2.92 11.88 -4.00
CA LYS A 42 3.52 12.22 -5.28
C LYS A 42 5.02 12.37 -5.21
N ASP A 43 5.55 12.77 -4.07
CA ASP A 43 6.99 12.96 -3.89
C ASP A 43 7.76 11.67 -3.58
N GLY A 44 7.07 10.54 -3.55
CA GLY A 44 7.69 9.25 -3.30
C GLY A 44 7.66 8.81 -1.85
N SER A 45 7.14 9.65 -0.96
CA SER A 45 7.00 9.28 0.45
C SER A 45 5.68 8.56 0.69
N THR A 46 5.50 8.06 1.91
CA THR A 46 4.29 7.34 2.29
C THR A 46 3.70 7.94 3.56
N ILE A 47 2.39 7.76 3.73
CA ILE A 47 1.68 8.10 4.96
C ILE A 47 0.90 6.86 5.37
N VAL A 48 1.04 6.48 6.64
CA VAL A 48 0.23 5.40 7.21
C VAL A 48 -1.11 6.00 7.62
N GLU A 49 -2.16 5.69 6.86
CA GLU A 49 -3.50 6.15 7.17
C GLU A 49 -4.08 5.38 8.35
N SER A 50 -3.79 4.08 8.41
CA SER A 50 -4.21 3.23 9.51
C SER A 50 -3.22 2.07 9.60
N HIS A 51 -2.67 1.81 10.79
CA HIS A 51 -1.78 0.66 10.93
C HIS A 51 -2.53 -0.62 11.28
N GLY A 52 -3.82 -0.52 11.61
CA GLY A 52 -4.60 -1.69 11.93
C GLY A 52 -3.93 -2.57 12.98
N SER A 53 -3.87 -3.87 12.70
CA SER A 53 -3.23 -4.83 13.59
C SER A 53 -1.78 -5.14 13.20
N VAL A 54 -1.24 -4.44 12.21
CA VAL A 54 0.15 -4.66 11.78
C VAL A 54 1.09 -3.97 12.77
N PRO A 55 2.09 -4.67 13.31
CA PRO A 55 3.03 -4.04 14.24
C PRO A 55 3.73 -2.86 13.60
N GLU A 56 3.90 -1.79 14.36
CA GLU A 56 4.46 -0.54 13.86
C GLU A 56 5.85 -0.74 13.24
N ARG A 57 6.69 -1.57 13.86
CA ARG A 57 8.02 -1.86 13.34
C ARG A 57 7.96 -2.48 11.94
N ILE A 58 7.06 -3.44 11.77
CA ILE A 58 6.89 -4.13 10.48
C ILE A 58 6.37 -3.15 9.44
N LEU A 59 5.39 -2.34 9.83
CA LEU A 59 4.79 -1.37 8.90
C LEU A 59 5.82 -0.33 8.45
N SER A 60 6.70 0.09 9.36
CA SER A 60 7.79 1.00 9.02
C SER A 60 8.71 0.40 7.96
N GLU A 61 9.05 -0.89 8.10
CA GLU A 61 9.87 -1.59 7.10
C GLU A 61 9.15 -1.68 5.75
N ILE A 62 7.87 -1.96 5.78
CA ILE A 62 7.08 -2.05 4.56
C ILE A 62 7.03 -0.69 3.86
N CYS A 63 6.85 0.39 4.61
CA CYS A 63 6.83 1.73 4.04
C CYS A 63 8.15 2.07 3.38
N LYS A 64 9.27 1.70 3.99
CA LYS A 64 10.59 1.90 3.37
C LYS A 64 10.71 1.13 2.08
N TYR A 65 10.23 -0.10 2.07
CA TYR A 65 10.25 -0.93 0.88
C TYR A 65 9.42 -0.28 -0.24
N MET A 66 8.25 0.23 0.11
CA MET A 66 7.37 0.91 -0.84
C MET A 66 8.03 2.18 -1.40
N GLU A 67 8.71 2.94 -0.55
CA GLU A 67 9.39 4.15 -0.99
C GLU A 67 10.56 3.84 -1.92
N LEU A 68 11.32 2.80 -1.62
CA LEU A 68 12.42 2.37 -2.49
C LEU A 68 11.91 1.84 -3.82
N GLY A 69 10.79 1.14 -3.82
CA GLY A 69 10.19 0.60 -5.04
C GLY A 69 9.06 1.45 -5.58
N TYR A 70 9.07 2.74 -5.32
CA TYR A 70 7.98 3.65 -5.63
C TYR A 70 7.46 3.51 -7.05
N ASN A 71 8.34 3.54 -8.04
CA ASN A 71 7.94 3.45 -9.44
C ASN A 71 7.27 2.13 -9.77
N ASP A 72 7.72 1.03 -9.17
CA ASP A 72 7.13 -0.28 -9.39
C ASP A 72 5.73 -0.38 -8.77
N PHE A 73 5.55 0.22 -7.59
CA PHE A 73 4.24 0.27 -6.95
C PHE A 73 3.26 1.09 -7.79
N LEU A 74 3.70 2.23 -8.31
CA LEU A 74 2.86 3.06 -9.18
C LEU A 74 2.53 2.33 -10.48
N GLN A 75 3.49 1.58 -11.04
CA GLN A 75 3.25 0.82 -12.25
C GLN A 75 2.20 -0.24 -12.03
N PHE A 76 2.24 -0.93 -10.87
CA PHE A 76 1.20 -1.89 -10.53
C PHE A 76 -0.16 -1.22 -10.46
N TRP A 77 -0.25 -0.08 -9.79
CA TRP A 77 -1.49 0.68 -9.69
C TRP A 77 -2.01 1.06 -11.07
N ARG A 78 -1.14 1.60 -11.91
CA ARG A 78 -1.51 2.04 -13.26
C ARG A 78 -2.00 0.89 -14.12
N ASN A 79 -1.42 -0.30 -13.94
CA ASN A 79 -1.83 -1.47 -14.68
C ASN A 79 -3.22 -1.98 -14.27
N LYS A 80 -3.64 -1.68 -13.05
CA LYS A 80 -4.94 -2.13 -12.53
C LYS A 80 -6.02 -1.07 -12.65
N PHE A 81 -5.64 0.20 -12.58
CA PHE A 81 -6.59 1.30 -12.57
C PHE A 81 -6.20 2.35 -13.61
N TYR A 82 -7.20 3.02 -14.16
CA TYR A 82 -6.98 4.03 -15.18
C TYR A 82 -6.41 5.32 -14.62
N LEU A 83 -6.97 5.75 -13.50
CA LEU A 83 -6.62 7.05 -12.92
C LEU A 83 -5.63 6.86 -11.79
N MET A 84 -4.70 7.80 -11.69
CA MET A 84 -3.73 7.82 -10.62
C MET A 84 -3.74 9.23 -10.03
N ARG A 85 -4.25 9.33 -8.83
CA ARG A 85 -4.34 10.59 -8.09
C ARG A 85 -3.56 10.49 -6.81
N PHE A 86 -3.10 11.60 -6.31
CA PHE A 86 -2.34 11.67 -5.07
C PHE A 86 -3.01 12.60 -4.08
N VAL A 87 -2.84 12.31 -2.79
CA VAL A 87 -3.28 13.20 -1.72
C VAL A 87 -2.45 14.48 -1.77
N GLY A 88 -3.10 15.59 -1.63
CA GLY A 88 -2.42 16.88 -1.57
C GLY A 88 -2.45 17.67 -2.87
#